data_0154d4d22011aef6df5d7fe6aea69992
#
_entry.id   0154d4d22011aef6df5d7fe6aea69992
#
_cell.length_a   1.000
_cell.length_b   1.000
_cell.length_c   1.000
_cell.angle_alpha   90.00
_cell.angle_beta   90.00
_cell.angle_gamma   90.00
#
_symmetry.space_group_name_H-M   'P 1'
#
loop_
_entity.id
_entity.type
_entity.pdbx_description
1 polymer ?
#
loop_
_entity_poly.entity_id
_entity_poly.type
_entity_poly.pdbx_seq_one_letter_code
_entity_poly.pdbx_strand_id
1 'polypeptide(L)'
;RWYADGQLNVSANCLDRHLATRGDKTAILWEGDDPGESRRVSYRELHAQVCRFANVLKAEGVRKGDRVTIYLPMIPEAAVAMLACARIGAVHTVVFGGFSPESLIGRIDDCQSSLVITADEGLRGGKKIPLKANVDSAIASGKIPCLKRVVVVRRTGGAVAWDATRDRWYHELVEGAPAECAPEPMGAEDPLFILYTSGST
;
A
#
# COMPACT_ATOMS: atom_id res chain seq x y z
N ARG A 1 9.67 25.23 15.67
CA ARG A 1 9.94 24.08 14.78
C ARG A 1 10.83 23.10 15.51
N TRP A 2 10.50 21.83 15.43
CA TRP A 2 11.29 20.71 15.93
C TRP A 2 12.04 20.08 14.77
N TYR A 3 13.33 19.81 14.94
CA TYR A 3 14.18 19.16 13.93
C TYR A 3 14.11 19.81 12.54
N ALA A 4 14.13 21.14 12.46
CA ALA A 4 13.90 21.91 11.22
C ALA A 4 14.92 21.60 10.11
N ASP A 5 16.11 21.14 10.47
CA ASP A 5 17.21 20.69 9.59
C ASP A 5 17.34 19.17 9.50
N GLY A 6 16.51 18.43 10.25
CA GLY A 6 16.53 16.97 10.29
C GLY A 6 16.03 16.34 9.00
N GLN A 7 16.73 15.32 8.53
CA GLN A 7 16.28 14.46 7.44
C GLN A 7 16.22 13.01 7.90
N LEU A 8 15.11 12.34 7.61
CA LEU A 8 14.88 10.94 7.95
C LEU A 8 13.96 10.31 6.92
N ASN A 9 14.12 9.01 6.68
CA ASN A 9 13.11 8.21 6.00
C ASN A 9 12.50 7.21 6.97
N VAL A 10 11.18 7.22 7.10
CA VAL A 10 10.46 6.34 8.05
C VAL A 10 10.69 4.87 7.72
N SER A 11 10.70 4.49 6.43
CA SER A 11 10.97 3.10 6.01
C SER A 11 12.38 2.67 6.42
N ALA A 12 13.39 3.51 6.19
CA ALA A 12 14.77 3.22 6.60
C ALA A 12 14.89 3.11 8.13
N ASN A 13 14.20 3.98 8.86
CA ASN A 13 14.19 3.93 10.33
C ASN A 13 13.48 2.68 10.88
N CYS A 14 12.43 2.22 10.21
CA CYS A 14 11.72 1.00 10.60
C CYS A 14 12.44 -0.28 10.21
N LEU A 15 13.22 -0.30 9.13
CA LEU A 15 13.76 -1.52 8.54
C LEU A 15 15.29 -1.52 8.47
N ASP A 16 15.90 -0.61 7.71
CA ASP A 16 17.32 -0.68 7.33
C ASP A 16 18.25 -0.70 8.55
N ARG A 17 17.99 0.15 9.52
CA ARG A 17 18.77 0.23 10.77
C ARG A 17 18.78 -1.06 11.58
N HIS A 18 17.85 -1.98 11.34
CA HIS A 18 17.71 -3.23 12.08
C HIS A 18 18.34 -4.42 11.35
N LEU A 19 18.70 -4.30 10.07
CA LEU A 19 19.12 -5.43 9.24
C LEU A 19 20.39 -6.12 9.77
N ALA A 20 21.37 -5.33 10.19
CA ALA A 20 22.64 -5.87 10.66
C ALA A 20 22.53 -6.72 11.93
N THR A 21 21.63 -6.36 12.85
CA THR A 21 21.55 -6.99 14.17
C THR A 21 20.27 -7.79 14.42
N ARG A 22 19.22 -7.52 13.61
CA ARG A 22 17.88 -8.09 13.79
C ARG A 22 17.26 -8.58 12.48
N GLY A 23 18.06 -8.69 11.40
CA GLY A 23 17.56 -9.05 10.07
C GLY A 23 16.71 -10.32 10.06
N ASP A 24 17.09 -11.31 10.83
CA ASP A 24 16.41 -12.62 10.89
C ASP A 24 15.33 -12.71 11.97
N LYS A 25 15.11 -11.64 12.77
CA LYS A 25 13.99 -11.57 13.70
C LYS A 25 12.67 -11.34 12.95
N THR A 26 11.60 -11.88 13.51
CA THR A 26 10.23 -11.65 13.03
C THR A 26 9.88 -10.16 13.14
N ALA A 27 9.56 -9.54 12.03
CA ALA A 27 9.04 -8.17 11.93
C ALA A 27 7.51 -8.16 11.88
N ILE A 28 6.91 -9.13 11.18
CA ILE A 28 5.47 -9.31 11.12
C ILE A 28 5.13 -10.75 11.50
N LEU A 29 4.21 -10.89 12.44
CA LEU A 29 3.48 -12.12 12.71
C LEU A 29 2.03 -11.85 12.27
N TRP A 30 1.61 -12.54 11.22
CA TRP A 30 0.29 -12.39 10.65
C TRP A 30 -0.53 -13.67 10.83
N GLU A 31 -1.78 -13.50 11.18
CA GLU A 31 -2.80 -14.55 11.19
C GLU A 31 -3.96 -14.16 10.29
N GLY A 32 -4.41 -15.08 9.47
CA GLY A 32 -5.53 -14.90 8.57
C GLY A 32 -6.88 -14.97 9.28
N ASP A 33 -7.95 -14.87 8.48
CA ASP A 33 -9.32 -15.09 8.96
C ASP A 33 -9.55 -16.57 9.34
N ASP A 34 -8.90 -17.48 8.65
CA ASP A 34 -8.79 -18.89 9.03
C ASP A 34 -7.65 -19.06 10.06
N PRO A 35 -7.93 -19.62 11.27
CA PRO A 35 -6.91 -19.84 12.28
C PRO A 35 -5.72 -20.71 11.84
N GLY A 36 -5.90 -21.52 10.79
CA GLY A 36 -4.83 -22.31 10.18
C GLY A 36 -3.90 -21.50 9.27
N GLU A 37 -4.27 -20.28 8.91
CA GLU A 37 -3.52 -19.42 8.00
C GLU A 37 -2.66 -18.44 8.79
N SER A 38 -1.35 -18.67 8.85
CA SER A 38 -0.42 -17.77 9.52
C SER A 38 0.86 -17.58 8.70
N ARG A 39 1.51 -16.42 8.89
CA ARG A 39 2.77 -16.10 8.21
C ARG A 39 3.70 -15.31 9.13
N ARG A 40 4.97 -15.71 9.14
CA ARG A 40 6.05 -14.95 9.77
C ARG A 40 6.89 -14.32 8.70
N VAL A 41 7.18 -13.02 8.84
CA VAL A 41 8.03 -12.26 7.92
C VAL A 41 9.15 -11.65 8.74
N SER A 42 10.41 -11.95 8.42
CA SER A 42 11.57 -11.36 9.06
C SER A 42 11.79 -9.90 8.62
N TYR A 43 12.62 -9.14 9.36
CA TYR A 43 13.01 -7.80 8.93
C TYR A 43 13.70 -7.79 7.56
N ARG A 44 14.53 -8.78 7.27
CA ARG A 44 15.22 -8.93 5.99
C ARG A 44 14.25 -9.18 4.83
N GLU A 45 13.30 -10.09 5.02
CA GLU A 45 12.26 -10.36 4.04
C GLU A 45 11.35 -9.15 3.82
N LEU A 46 10.93 -8.49 4.90
CA LEU A 46 10.10 -7.30 4.81
C LEU A 46 10.83 -6.17 4.08
N HIS A 47 12.10 -5.93 4.40
CA HIS A 47 12.92 -4.94 3.70
C HIS A 47 12.99 -5.25 2.20
N ALA A 48 13.28 -6.49 1.81
CA ALA A 48 13.35 -6.88 0.41
C ALA A 48 12.00 -6.68 -0.32
N GLN A 49 10.88 -7.06 0.33
CA GLN A 49 9.53 -6.85 -0.22
C GLN A 49 9.21 -5.36 -0.39
N VAL A 50 9.54 -4.54 0.61
CA VAL A 50 9.35 -3.08 0.57
C VAL A 50 10.18 -2.45 -0.54
N CYS A 51 11.45 -2.84 -0.70
CA CYS A 51 12.31 -2.32 -1.78
C CYS A 51 11.79 -2.71 -3.16
N ARG A 52 11.38 -3.98 -3.37
CA ARG A 52 10.77 -4.42 -4.64
C ARG A 52 9.53 -3.60 -4.96
N PHE A 53 8.62 -3.46 -4.01
CA PHE A 53 7.39 -2.72 -4.25
C PHE A 53 7.61 -1.21 -4.37
N ALA A 54 8.57 -0.63 -3.69
CA ALA A 54 9.00 0.76 -3.87
C ALA A 54 9.50 1.02 -5.31
N ASN A 55 10.29 0.09 -5.87
CA ASN A 55 10.72 0.17 -7.26
C ASN A 55 9.55 0.00 -8.24
N VAL A 56 8.59 -0.87 -7.94
CA VAL A 56 7.35 -0.99 -8.71
C VAL A 56 6.58 0.32 -8.73
N LEU A 57 6.35 0.94 -7.57
CA LEU A 57 5.65 2.23 -7.49
C LEU A 57 6.34 3.30 -8.33
N LYS A 58 7.69 3.35 -8.30
CA LYS A 58 8.48 4.27 -9.15
C LYS A 58 8.29 3.97 -10.64
N ALA A 59 8.27 2.69 -11.03
CA ALA A 59 8.04 2.27 -12.42
C ALA A 59 6.62 2.61 -12.89
N GLU A 60 5.62 2.53 -12.00
CA GLU A 60 4.24 2.96 -12.28
C GLU A 60 4.05 4.50 -12.23
N GLY A 61 5.14 5.24 -12.08
CA GLY A 61 5.18 6.71 -12.18
C GLY A 61 4.98 7.45 -10.87
N VAL A 62 4.91 6.77 -9.73
CA VAL A 62 4.78 7.41 -8.40
C VAL A 62 6.09 8.10 -8.01
N ARG A 63 6.01 9.35 -7.58
CA ARG A 63 7.14 10.19 -7.17
C ARG A 63 6.93 10.73 -5.76
N LYS A 64 7.98 11.33 -5.17
CA LYS A 64 7.89 12.06 -3.91
C LYS A 64 6.73 13.07 -3.95
N GLY A 65 5.90 13.06 -2.91
CA GLY A 65 4.73 13.91 -2.77
C GLY A 65 3.46 13.44 -3.48
N ASP A 66 3.52 12.41 -4.34
CA ASP A 66 2.33 11.82 -4.93
C ASP A 66 1.51 11.06 -3.88
N ARG A 67 0.19 11.02 -4.07
CA ARG A 67 -0.72 10.32 -3.16
C ARG A 67 -1.07 8.94 -3.71
N VAL A 68 -1.02 7.96 -2.82
CA VAL A 68 -1.35 6.55 -3.09
C VAL A 68 -2.42 6.10 -2.10
N THR A 69 -3.51 5.57 -2.60
CA THR A 69 -4.57 4.99 -1.77
C THR A 69 -4.32 3.51 -1.55
N ILE A 70 -4.33 3.07 -0.31
CA ILE A 70 -4.20 1.67 0.10
C ILE A 70 -5.55 1.19 0.60
N TYR A 71 -6.23 0.36 -0.19
CA TYR A 71 -7.54 -0.25 0.10
C TYR A 71 -7.38 -1.76 0.15
N LEU A 72 -6.75 -2.24 1.21
CA LEU A 72 -6.39 -3.64 1.43
C LEU A 72 -7.06 -4.22 2.68
N PRO A 73 -7.25 -5.54 2.74
CA PRO A 73 -7.56 -6.21 4.00
C PRO A 73 -6.32 -6.23 4.89
N MET A 74 -6.44 -6.77 6.10
CA MET A 74 -5.33 -6.87 7.06
C MET A 74 -4.38 -8.00 6.66
N ILE A 75 -3.57 -7.75 5.64
CA ILE A 75 -2.54 -8.68 5.10
C ILE A 75 -1.16 -8.02 5.15
N PRO A 76 -0.06 -8.80 5.15
CA PRO A 76 1.31 -8.26 5.19
C PRO A 76 1.60 -7.23 4.10
N GLU A 77 0.99 -7.40 2.93
CA GLU A 77 1.14 -6.50 1.79
C GLU A 77 0.65 -5.07 2.09
N ALA A 78 -0.26 -4.88 3.06
CA ALA A 78 -0.67 -3.55 3.51
C ALA A 78 0.50 -2.81 4.20
N ALA A 79 1.24 -3.49 5.06
CA ALA A 79 2.44 -2.93 5.71
C ALA A 79 3.55 -2.68 4.68
N VAL A 80 3.75 -3.61 3.74
CA VAL A 80 4.69 -3.43 2.62
C VAL A 80 4.34 -2.19 1.82
N ALA A 81 3.07 -1.99 1.47
CA ALA A 81 2.62 -0.83 0.69
C ALA A 81 2.86 0.50 1.42
N MET A 82 2.52 0.59 2.71
CA MET A 82 2.78 1.78 3.52
C MET A 82 4.28 2.12 3.58
N LEU A 83 5.12 1.13 3.86
CA LEU A 83 6.57 1.32 3.96
C LEU A 83 7.22 1.59 2.60
N ALA A 84 6.70 1.04 1.51
CA ALA A 84 7.17 1.32 0.15
C ALA A 84 6.85 2.76 -0.26
N CYS A 85 5.64 3.26 0.03
CA CYS A 85 5.30 4.67 -0.17
C CYS A 85 6.23 5.58 0.64
N ALA A 86 6.40 5.31 1.94
CA ALA A 86 7.30 6.08 2.79
C ALA A 86 8.74 6.06 2.28
N ARG A 87 9.21 4.92 1.73
CA ARG A 87 10.56 4.77 1.21
C ARG A 87 10.88 5.72 0.06
N ILE A 88 9.91 5.95 -0.83
CA ILE A 88 10.07 6.85 -2.00
C ILE A 88 9.52 8.26 -1.76
N GLY A 89 9.11 8.58 -0.53
CA GLY A 89 8.55 9.89 -0.19
C GLY A 89 7.13 10.13 -0.74
N ALA A 90 6.42 9.08 -1.15
CA ALA A 90 5.02 9.19 -1.53
C ALA A 90 4.12 9.24 -0.28
N VAL A 91 3.06 10.04 -0.36
CA VAL A 91 2.08 10.21 0.72
C VAL A 91 0.99 9.13 0.57
N HIS A 92 0.85 8.25 1.54
CA HIS A 92 -0.18 7.23 1.46
C HIS A 92 -1.42 7.58 2.31
N THR A 93 -2.58 7.06 1.89
CA THR A 93 -3.79 7.04 2.69
C THR A 93 -4.33 5.62 2.76
N VAL A 94 -4.63 5.16 3.98
CA VAL A 94 -5.18 3.83 4.20
C VAL A 94 -6.69 3.93 4.35
N VAL A 95 -7.40 3.20 3.50
CA VAL A 95 -8.86 3.09 3.54
C VAL A 95 -9.23 1.70 4.03
N PHE A 96 -10.10 1.66 5.04
CA PHE A 96 -10.54 0.39 5.61
C PHE A 96 -11.28 -0.47 4.57
N GLY A 97 -10.87 -1.74 4.42
CA GLY A 97 -11.40 -2.66 3.41
C GLY A 97 -12.90 -2.99 3.52
N GLY A 98 -13.56 -2.53 4.57
CA GLY A 98 -15.02 -2.66 4.74
C GLY A 98 -15.81 -1.43 4.26
N PHE A 99 -15.16 -0.37 3.76
CA PHE A 99 -15.85 0.82 3.28
C PHE A 99 -16.47 0.62 1.90
N SER A 100 -17.57 1.35 1.66
CA SER A 100 -18.30 1.31 0.39
C SER A 100 -17.55 2.03 -0.74
N PRO A 101 -17.95 1.81 -2.01
CA PRO A 101 -17.43 2.55 -3.14
C PRO A 101 -17.54 4.08 -2.98
N GLU A 102 -18.63 4.60 -2.40
CA GLU A 102 -18.83 6.03 -2.17
C GLU A 102 -17.79 6.61 -1.19
N SER A 103 -17.51 5.89 -0.10
CA SER A 103 -16.46 6.28 0.84
C SER A 103 -15.06 6.28 0.21
N LEU A 104 -14.83 5.34 -0.72
CA LEU A 104 -13.57 5.28 -1.46
C LEU A 104 -13.45 6.46 -2.45
N ILE A 105 -14.52 6.78 -3.18
CA ILE A 105 -14.59 7.94 -4.08
C ILE A 105 -14.19 9.21 -3.34
N GLY A 106 -14.86 9.51 -2.22
CA GLY A 106 -14.59 10.75 -1.48
C GLY A 106 -13.12 10.90 -1.08
N ARG A 107 -12.48 9.81 -0.64
CA ARG A 107 -11.06 9.84 -0.23
C ARG A 107 -10.08 9.96 -1.40
N ILE A 108 -10.34 9.26 -2.50
CA ILE A 108 -9.50 9.33 -3.70
C ILE A 108 -9.59 10.72 -4.32
N ASP A 109 -10.80 11.28 -4.40
CA ASP A 109 -11.03 12.61 -4.96
C ASP A 109 -10.39 13.69 -4.09
N ASP A 110 -10.62 13.65 -2.79
CA ASP A 110 -10.08 14.64 -1.83
C ASP A 110 -8.54 14.67 -1.87
N CYS A 111 -7.87 13.52 -1.81
CA CYS A 111 -6.41 13.49 -1.85
C CYS A 111 -5.82 13.47 -3.27
N GLN A 112 -6.65 13.42 -4.32
CA GLN A 112 -6.21 13.33 -5.73
C GLN A 112 -5.22 12.17 -5.96
N SER A 113 -5.56 10.98 -5.45
CA SER A 113 -4.72 9.80 -5.57
C SER A 113 -4.71 9.27 -7.00
N SER A 114 -3.52 9.11 -7.57
CA SER A 114 -3.35 8.60 -8.94
C SER A 114 -3.24 7.07 -9.02
N LEU A 115 -2.98 6.41 -7.90
CA LEU A 115 -2.80 4.96 -7.81
C LEU A 115 -3.53 4.40 -6.58
N VAL A 116 -4.26 3.30 -6.79
CA VAL A 116 -4.88 2.51 -5.71
C VAL A 116 -4.20 1.14 -5.65
N ILE A 117 -3.87 0.71 -4.44
CA ILE A 117 -3.44 -0.66 -4.14
C ILE A 117 -4.62 -1.35 -3.47
N THR A 118 -5.09 -2.45 -4.05
CA THR A 118 -6.24 -3.21 -3.55
C THR A 118 -5.97 -4.72 -3.60
N ALA A 119 -6.95 -5.54 -3.23
CA ALA A 119 -6.92 -6.98 -3.43
C ALA A 119 -8.11 -7.43 -4.29
N ASP A 120 -8.02 -8.64 -4.85
CA ASP A 120 -9.16 -9.27 -5.50
C ASP A 120 -10.37 -9.27 -4.54
N GLU A 121 -10.20 -9.90 -3.40
CA GLU A 121 -11.20 -9.96 -2.33
C GLU A 121 -10.49 -9.84 -0.95
N GLY A 122 -11.21 -9.44 0.07
CA GLY A 122 -10.82 -9.58 1.46
C GLY A 122 -11.60 -10.69 2.15
N LEU A 123 -11.05 -11.24 3.25
CA LEU A 123 -11.75 -12.15 4.14
C LEU A 123 -11.99 -11.46 5.48
N ARG A 124 -13.21 -11.58 6.01
CA ARG A 124 -13.56 -11.04 7.31
C ARG A 124 -14.74 -11.79 7.92
N GLY A 125 -14.51 -12.48 9.03
CA GLY A 125 -15.53 -13.26 9.72
C GLY A 125 -16.17 -14.32 8.80
N GLY A 126 -15.35 -15.01 7.99
CA GLY A 126 -15.78 -16.03 7.04
C GLY A 126 -16.47 -15.46 5.79
N LYS A 127 -16.57 -14.14 5.63
CA LYS A 127 -17.21 -13.50 4.47
C LYS A 127 -16.19 -12.92 3.52
N LYS A 128 -16.45 -13.04 2.22
CA LYS A 128 -15.66 -12.37 1.18
C LYS A 128 -16.14 -10.94 0.98
N ILE A 129 -15.19 -10.01 0.92
CA ILE A 129 -15.43 -8.60 0.64
C ILE A 129 -14.85 -8.31 -0.75
N PRO A 130 -15.66 -7.87 -1.73
CA PRO A 130 -15.24 -7.71 -3.12
C PRO A 130 -14.46 -6.40 -3.34
N LEU A 131 -13.22 -6.34 -2.87
CA LEU A 131 -12.44 -5.09 -2.84
C LEU A 131 -12.19 -4.52 -4.24
N LYS A 132 -11.76 -5.36 -5.18
CA LYS A 132 -11.53 -4.92 -6.57
C LYS A 132 -12.83 -4.44 -7.23
N ALA A 133 -13.96 -5.13 -7.00
CA ALA A 133 -15.23 -4.70 -7.53
C ALA A 133 -15.71 -3.36 -6.96
N ASN A 134 -15.41 -3.07 -5.69
CA ASN A 134 -15.67 -1.77 -5.08
C ASN A 134 -14.84 -0.66 -5.74
N VAL A 135 -13.56 -0.93 -6.05
CA VAL A 135 -12.70 0.00 -6.81
C VAL A 135 -13.25 0.23 -8.22
N ASP A 136 -13.67 -0.84 -8.91
CA ASP A 136 -14.27 -0.73 -10.24
C ASP A 136 -15.56 0.09 -10.23
N SER A 137 -16.41 -0.11 -9.23
CA SER A 137 -17.62 0.68 -9.04
C SER A 137 -17.31 2.17 -8.79
N ALA A 138 -16.27 2.45 -7.99
CA ALA A 138 -15.81 3.81 -7.76
C ALA A 138 -15.34 4.47 -9.06
N ILE A 139 -14.58 3.76 -9.88
CA ILE A 139 -14.09 4.26 -11.18
C ILE A 139 -15.26 4.49 -12.17
N ALA A 140 -16.19 3.53 -12.23
CA ALA A 140 -17.36 3.63 -13.11
C ALA A 140 -18.26 4.84 -12.81
N SER A 141 -18.19 5.39 -11.58
CA SER A 141 -18.90 6.63 -11.23
C SER A 141 -18.44 7.86 -12.02
N GLY A 142 -17.25 7.82 -12.60
CA GLY A 142 -16.62 8.96 -13.30
C GLY A 142 -16.15 10.10 -12.39
N LYS A 143 -16.27 9.96 -11.06
CA LYS A 143 -15.96 11.03 -10.08
C LYS A 143 -14.49 11.09 -9.66
N ILE A 144 -13.68 10.11 -10.04
CA ILE A 144 -12.25 10.02 -9.68
C ILE A 144 -11.34 9.94 -10.92
N PRO A 145 -11.37 10.95 -11.82
CA PRO A 145 -10.57 10.94 -13.05
C PRO A 145 -9.06 11.02 -12.78
N CYS A 146 -8.66 11.38 -11.57
CA CYS A 146 -7.27 11.39 -11.12
C CYS A 146 -6.66 9.97 -11.05
N LEU A 147 -7.47 8.93 -10.79
CA LEU A 147 -7.01 7.55 -10.66
C LEU A 147 -6.59 6.97 -12.01
N LYS A 148 -5.32 6.59 -12.15
CA LYS A 148 -4.71 6.08 -13.40
C LYS A 148 -4.32 4.61 -13.32
N ARG A 149 -4.01 4.10 -12.13
CA ARG A 149 -3.48 2.75 -11.91
C ARG A 149 -4.16 2.06 -10.74
N VAL A 150 -4.37 0.75 -10.90
CA VAL A 150 -4.87 -0.13 -9.83
C VAL A 150 -3.93 -1.33 -9.72
N VAL A 151 -3.25 -1.46 -8.60
CA VAL A 151 -2.42 -2.62 -8.28
C VAL A 151 -3.23 -3.59 -7.43
N VAL A 152 -3.36 -4.83 -7.87
CA VAL A 152 -4.25 -5.83 -7.27
C VAL A 152 -3.45 -6.97 -6.65
N VAL A 153 -3.58 -7.17 -5.36
CA VAL A 153 -3.04 -8.33 -4.63
C VAL A 153 -4.00 -9.52 -4.82
N ARG A 154 -3.47 -10.67 -5.21
CA ARG A 154 -4.26 -11.92 -5.28
C ARG A 154 -4.32 -12.53 -3.88
N ARG A 155 -5.41 -12.28 -3.15
CA ARG A 155 -5.61 -12.77 -1.77
C ARG A 155 -6.40 -14.08 -1.73
N THR A 156 -7.48 -14.19 -2.49
CA THR A 156 -8.36 -15.36 -2.49
C THR A 156 -8.31 -16.13 -3.80
N GLY A 157 -7.81 -15.52 -4.87
CA GLY A 157 -7.88 -16.08 -6.23
C GLY A 157 -9.26 -15.97 -6.86
N GLY A 158 -10.16 -15.15 -6.29
CA GLY A 158 -11.49 -14.89 -6.84
C GLY A 158 -11.41 -14.23 -8.23
N ALA A 159 -12.39 -14.52 -9.07
CA ALA A 159 -12.50 -13.87 -10.37
C ALA A 159 -12.85 -12.39 -10.21
N VAL A 160 -12.12 -11.52 -10.92
CA VAL A 160 -12.34 -10.07 -10.91
C VAL A 160 -12.44 -9.55 -12.35
N ALA A 161 -13.21 -8.48 -12.54
CA ALA A 161 -13.16 -7.73 -13.79
C ALA A 161 -11.76 -7.13 -13.98
N TRP A 162 -11.31 -7.06 -15.22
CA TRP A 162 -9.92 -6.67 -15.52
C TRP A 162 -9.84 -5.70 -16.70
N ASP A 163 -9.23 -4.56 -16.47
CA ASP A 163 -8.86 -3.60 -17.50
C ASP A 163 -7.34 -3.55 -17.64
N ALA A 164 -6.81 -4.21 -18.65
CA ALA A 164 -5.38 -4.33 -18.89
C ALA A 164 -4.66 -2.98 -19.15
N THR A 165 -5.37 -1.91 -19.43
CA THR A 165 -4.79 -0.57 -19.60
C THR A 165 -4.45 0.08 -18.26
N ARG A 166 -5.13 -0.33 -17.18
CA ARG A 166 -5.11 0.27 -15.84
C ARG A 166 -4.66 -0.69 -14.75
N ASP A 167 -5.16 -1.94 -14.78
CA ASP A 167 -5.01 -2.93 -13.72
C ASP A 167 -3.70 -3.72 -13.87
N ARG A 168 -3.04 -3.99 -12.75
CA ARG A 168 -1.79 -4.76 -12.68
C ARG A 168 -1.82 -5.71 -11.50
N TRP A 169 -1.38 -6.95 -11.69
CA TRP A 169 -1.20 -7.88 -10.60
C TRP A 169 0.05 -7.55 -9.79
N TYR A 170 -0.11 -7.40 -8.48
CA TYR A 170 1.00 -7.13 -7.55
C TYR A 170 2.13 -8.15 -7.68
N HIS A 171 1.81 -9.45 -7.71
CA HIS A 171 2.80 -10.52 -7.75
C HIS A 171 3.60 -10.51 -9.06
N GLU A 172 2.99 -10.16 -10.19
CA GLU A 172 3.67 -10.03 -11.48
C GLU A 172 4.63 -8.83 -11.47
N LEU A 173 4.21 -7.70 -10.89
CA LEU A 173 5.03 -6.50 -10.80
C LEU A 173 6.26 -6.66 -9.91
N VAL A 174 6.13 -7.38 -8.79
CA VAL A 174 7.25 -7.56 -7.85
C VAL A 174 8.19 -8.67 -8.29
N GLU A 175 7.75 -9.56 -9.19
CA GLU A 175 8.60 -10.58 -9.78
C GLU A 175 9.69 -9.91 -10.62
N GLY A 176 10.96 -10.22 -10.29
CA GLY A 176 12.11 -9.59 -10.96
C GLY A 176 12.43 -8.14 -10.56
N ALA A 177 11.59 -7.48 -9.77
CA ALA A 177 11.90 -6.14 -9.27
C ALA A 177 13.11 -6.17 -8.31
N PRO A 178 14.03 -5.18 -8.36
CA PRO A 178 15.21 -5.14 -7.50
C PRO A 178 14.83 -5.09 -6.02
N ALA A 179 15.49 -5.91 -5.19
CA ALA A 179 15.31 -5.96 -3.74
C ALA A 179 16.06 -4.84 -2.99
N GLU A 180 16.63 -3.91 -3.71
CA GLU A 180 17.31 -2.72 -3.20
C GLU A 180 16.65 -1.47 -3.77
N CYS A 181 16.39 -0.50 -2.90
CA CYS A 181 15.84 0.79 -3.27
C CYS A 181 16.35 1.82 -2.26
N ALA A 182 17.11 2.80 -2.70
CA ALA A 182 17.58 3.86 -1.81
C ALA A 182 16.38 4.63 -1.22
N PRO A 183 16.36 4.89 0.10
CA PRO A 183 15.32 5.67 0.71
C PRO A 183 15.42 7.15 0.33
N GLU A 184 14.31 7.76 0.01
CA GLU A 184 14.22 9.20 -0.27
C GLU A 184 14.47 10.00 1.00
N PRO A 185 15.40 10.98 1.01
CA PRO A 185 15.56 11.88 2.14
C PRO A 185 14.30 12.75 2.34
N MET A 186 13.73 12.69 3.55
CA MET A 186 12.51 13.42 3.89
C MET A 186 12.80 14.42 4.99
N GLY A 187 12.40 15.68 4.79
CA GLY A 187 12.44 16.71 5.82
C GLY A 187 11.39 16.49 6.91
N ALA A 188 11.59 17.11 8.07
CA ALA A 188 10.67 16.97 9.20
C ALA A 188 9.24 17.50 8.93
N GLU A 189 9.09 18.39 7.95
CA GLU A 189 7.80 19.00 7.55
C GLU A 189 7.18 18.32 6.32
N ASP A 190 7.88 17.35 5.70
CA ASP A 190 7.33 16.61 4.57
C ASP A 190 6.17 15.72 5.01
N PRO A 191 5.02 15.72 4.30
CA PRO A 191 3.89 14.88 4.66
C PRO A 191 4.22 13.40 4.48
N LEU A 192 3.83 12.57 5.46
CA LEU A 192 4.04 11.12 5.44
C LEU A 192 2.80 10.36 4.99
N PHE A 193 1.64 10.70 5.56
CA PHE A 193 0.36 10.03 5.24
C PHE A 193 -0.82 10.98 5.49
N ILE A 194 -1.97 10.61 4.91
CA ILE A 194 -3.26 11.25 5.16
C ILE A 194 -4.12 10.27 5.93
N LEU A 195 -4.65 10.69 7.06
CA LEU A 195 -5.55 9.91 7.91
C LEU A 195 -6.90 10.62 8.03
N TYR A 196 -7.94 9.98 7.50
CA TYR A 196 -9.32 10.43 7.66
C TYR A 196 -9.86 9.90 8.99
N THR A 197 -10.21 10.80 9.88
CA THR A 197 -10.81 10.47 11.16
C THR A 197 -12.35 10.56 11.09
N SER A 198 -13.06 9.96 12.06
CA SER A 198 -14.51 10.10 12.17
C SER A 198 -14.87 11.58 12.33
N GLY A 199 -15.77 12.08 11.46
CA GLY A 199 -16.20 13.49 11.46
C GLY A 199 -15.34 14.43 10.59
N SER A 200 -14.32 13.92 9.88
CA SER A 200 -13.54 14.71 8.91
C SER A 200 -14.03 14.56 7.46
N THR A 201 -15.02 13.68 7.24
CA THR A 201 -15.66 13.41 5.94
C THR A 201 -17.15 13.26 6.10
#